data_313f0dee5050437708226efef7874feb
#
_entry.id   313f0dee5050437708226efef7874feb
#
_cell.length_a   1.000
_cell.length_b   1.000
_cell.length_c   1.000
_cell.angle_alpha   90.00
_cell.angle_beta   90.00
_cell.angle_gamma   90.00
#
_symmetry.space_group_name_H-M   'P 1'
#
loop_
_entity.id
_entity.type
_entity.pdbx_description
1 polymer ?
#
loop_
_entity_poly.entity_id
_entity_poly.type
_entity_poly.pdbx_seq_one_letter_code
_entity_poly.pdbx_strand_id
1 'polypeptide(L)'
;MPVVDVDPDELRELTGHDEKSNEELKDDLFNLGLEYEGETEDGEMQLEFAPDRLDRLSVEGVARSLRYQYGDDRGLYVPKTNDADWTFHVDETVPEGRPYVTGAIVRDVNLSETVLDSIIQLQEKLHATMGRKRAKAAIGIHDLTMLKGQPYDEEGEPSITYRGVDPEGDRFVPLDADTDMTPAEVLERHATGEKYADLVASFERYPAIYDELGLFSFPPVINGRRTEVEAESRDLLIELTGTDQWTIDHICNIICYALSARGGTVEEVEIEYHSAAAADNEYGATLVRPDFSVSTKQ
;
A
#
# COMPACT_ATOMS: atom_id res chain seq x y z
N MET A 1 5.87 -9.72 19.04
CA MET A 1 5.52 -9.95 17.63
C MET A 1 4.42 -8.96 17.27
N PRO A 2 4.09 -8.67 16.00
CA PRO A 2 2.98 -7.78 15.71
C PRO A 2 1.66 -8.41 16.17
N VAL A 3 0.81 -7.60 16.80
CA VAL A 3 -0.56 -7.96 17.15
C VAL A 3 -1.49 -7.28 16.14
N VAL A 4 -2.50 -8.00 15.67
CA VAL A 4 -3.50 -7.51 14.73
C VAL A 4 -4.87 -7.67 15.37
N ASP A 5 -5.66 -6.61 15.29
CA ASP A 5 -7.03 -6.60 15.75
C ASP A 5 -7.92 -7.11 14.61
N VAL A 6 -8.76 -8.11 14.88
CA VAL A 6 -9.60 -8.79 13.90
C VAL A 6 -11.03 -8.86 14.40
N ASP A 7 -11.95 -8.23 13.68
CA ASP A 7 -13.38 -8.33 13.96
C ASP A 7 -13.87 -9.77 13.64
N PRO A 8 -14.42 -10.49 14.65
CA PRO A 8 -14.91 -11.85 14.43
C PRO A 8 -16.12 -11.92 13.50
N ASP A 9 -16.93 -10.89 13.38
CA ASP A 9 -18.10 -10.86 12.49
C ASP A 9 -17.63 -10.67 11.03
N GLU A 10 -16.68 -9.79 10.76
CA GLU A 10 -16.02 -9.70 9.46
C GLU A 10 -15.32 -11.01 9.06
N LEU A 11 -14.67 -11.66 10.03
CA LEU A 11 -14.01 -12.92 9.77
C LEU A 11 -15.01 -14.01 9.36
N ARG A 12 -16.20 -14.07 9.96
CA ARG A 12 -17.30 -14.95 9.56
C ARG A 12 -17.78 -14.63 8.15
N GLU A 13 -18.07 -13.35 7.88
CA GLU A 13 -18.52 -12.90 6.56
C GLU A 13 -17.52 -13.28 5.46
N LEU A 14 -16.23 -12.97 5.65
CA LEU A 14 -15.19 -13.25 4.67
C LEU A 14 -14.90 -14.75 4.48
N THR A 15 -15.16 -15.58 5.50
CA THR A 15 -15.02 -17.03 5.39
C THR A 15 -16.29 -17.73 4.92
N GLY A 16 -17.47 -17.08 5.03
CA GLY A 16 -18.77 -17.67 4.75
C GLY A 16 -19.24 -18.66 5.82
N HIS A 17 -18.74 -18.53 7.05
CA HIS A 17 -19.04 -19.40 8.19
C HIS A 17 -19.72 -18.64 9.33
N ASP A 18 -20.89 -18.07 9.05
CA ASP A 18 -21.66 -17.25 9.99
C ASP A 18 -22.10 -17.98 11.26
N GLU A 19 -22.15 -19.33 11.21
CA GLU A 19 -22.55 -20.18 12.33
C GLU A 19 -21.49 -20.36 13.41
N LYS A 20 -20.22 -20.02 13.13
CA LYS A 20 -19.11 -20.24 14.08
C LYS A 20 -19.16 -19.30 15.27
N SER A 21 -19.05 -19.85 16.47
CA SER A 21 -18.89 -19.08 17.70
C SER A 21 -17.48 -18.48 17.81
N ASN A 22 -17.31 -17.49 18.66
CA ASN A 22 -15.98 -16.89 18.93
C ASN A 22 -14.97 -17.93 19.46
N GLU A 23 -15.42 -18.91 20.28
CA GLU A 23 -14.54 -19.96 20.80
C GLU A 23 -14.07 -20.90 19.67
N GLU A 24 -14.95 -21.27 18.73
CA GLU A 24 -14.56 -22.08 17.57
C GLU A 24 -13.60 -21.32 16.65
N LEU A 25 -13.80 -20.01 16.45
CA LEU A 25 -12.86 -19.18 15.71
C LEU A 25 -11.50 -19.11 16.40
N LYS A 26 -11.45 -18.94 17.73
CA LYS A 26 -10.18 -18.94 18.50
C LYS A 26 -9.44 -20.25 18.34
N ASP A 27 -10.13 -21.39 18.39
CA ASP A 27 -9.54 -22.72 18.18
C ASP A 27 -8.99 -22.87 16.73
N ASP A 28 -9.73 -22.38 15.73
CA ASP A 28 -9.31 -22.42 14.33
C ASP A 28 -8.10 -21.52 14.09
N LEU A 29 -8.08 -20.33 14.68
CA LEU A 29 -6.96 -19.39 14.61
C LEU A 29 -5.71 -19.95 15.29
N PHE A 30 -5.87 -20.58 16.44
CA PHE A 30 -4.77 -21.27 17.12
C PHE A 30 -4.16 -22.37 16.26
N ASN A 31 -5.00 -23.15 15.54
CA ASN A 31 -4.55 -24.16 14.60
C ASN A 31 -3.81 -23.58 13.38
N LEU A 32 -4.02 -22.31 13.05
CA LEU A 32 -3.23 -21.55 12.06
C LEU A 32 -1.91 -20.99 12.62
N GLY A 33 -1.67 -21.15 13.93
CA GLY A 33 -0.51 -20.59 14.62
C GLY A 33 -0.65 -19.13 14.98
N LEU A 34 -1.90 -18.66 15.18
CA LEU A 34 -2.21 -17.31 15.64
C LEU A 34 -2.65 -17.41 17.10
N GLU A 35 -1.89 -16.72 17.99
CA GLU A 35 -2.20 -16.76 19.42
C GLU A 35 -3.16 -15.62 19.78
N TYR A 36 -4.25 -15.98 20.46
CA TYR A 36 -5.21 -15.02 20.96
C TYR A 36 -4.67 -14.37 22.25
N GLU A 37 -4.49 -13.05 22.23
CA GLU A 37 -3.91 -12.26 23.34
C GLU A 37 -4.99 -11.52 24.15
N GLY A 38 -6.16 -11.30 23.59
CA GLY A 38 -7.25 -10.56 24.24
C GLY A 38 -8.26 -10.00 23.27
N GLU A 39 -9.07 -9.07 23.77
CA GLU A 39 -10.07 -8.34 23.00
C GLU A 39 -9.86 -6.83 23.17
N THR A 40 -10.16 -6.08 22.11
CA THR A 40 -10.26 -4.61 22.19
C THR A 40 -11.55 -4.20 22.91
N GLU A 41 -11.68 -2.91 23.23
CA GLU A 41 -12.92 -2.36 23.82
C GLU A 41 -14.13 -2.53 22.89
N ASP A 42 -13.89 -2.62 21.57
CA ASP A 42 -14.90 -2.79 20.52
C ASP A 42 -15.20 -4.27 20.23
N GLY A 43 -14.53 -5.22 20.90
CA GLY A 43 -14.78 -6.66 20.80
C GLY A 43 -13.99 -7.38 19.71
N GLU A 44 -13.02 -6.72 19.10
CA GLU A 44 -12.12 -7.35 18.13
C GLU A 44 -11.13 -8.28 18.83
N MET A 45 -10.83 -9.41 18.20
CA MET A 45 -9.84 -10.36 18.67
C MET A 45 -8.41 -9.84 18.41
N GLN A 46 -7.60 -9.76 19.45
CA GLN A 46 -6.18 -9.41 19.34
C GLN A 46 -5.37 -10.69 19.08
N LEU A 47 -4.77 -10.79 17.90
CA LEU A 47 -4.03 -11.96 17.46
C LEU A 47 -2.55 -11.64 17.32
N GLU A 48 -1.69 -12.42 17.96
CA GLU A 48 -0.24 -12.33 17.79
C GLU A 48 0.22 -13.18 16.60
N PHE A 49 1.13 -12.61 15.78
CA PHE A 49 1.59 -13.22 14.53
C PHE A 49 3.06 -13.59 14.58
N ALA A 50 3.37 -14.80 14.08
CA ALA A 50 4.72 -15.12 13.66
C ALA A 50 5.09 -14.37 12.35
N PRO A 51 6.35 -13.95 12.16
CA PRO A 51 6.76 -13.09 11.04
C PRO A 51 6.87 -13.78 9.69
N ASP A 52 6.37 -14.99 9.55
CA ASP A 52 6.48 -15.85 8.37
C ASP A 52 5.34 -15.66 7.35
N ARG A 53 4.20 -15.06 7.77
CA ARG A 53 3.00 -14.87 6.95
C ARG A 53 2.46 -13.45 7.08
N LEU A 54 3.18 -12.49 6.50
CA LEU A 54 2.83 -11.06 6.54
C LEU A 54 1.55 -10.72 5.76
N ASP A 55 1.09 -11.59 4.90
CA ASP A 55 -0.23 -11.53 4.27
C ASP A 55 -1.40 -11.70 5.26
N ARG A 56 -1.13 -12.20 6.47
CA ARG A 56 -2.11 -12.35 7.55
C ARG A 56 -2.19 -11.13 8.48
N LEU A 57 -1.50 -10.03 8.16
CA LEU A 57 -1.57 -8.78 8.93
C LEU A 57 -2.87 -7.99 8.70
N SER A 58 -3.89 -8.65 8.17
CA SER A 58 -5.25 -8.13 8.00
C SER A 58 -6.28 -9.24 8.15
N VAL A 59 -7.53 -8.88 8.42
CA VAL A 59 -8.65 -9.82 8.51
C VAL A 59 -8.83 -10.62 7.20
N GLU A 60 -8.62 -9.98 6.04
CA GLU A 60 -8.72 -10.62 4.72
C GLU A 60 -7.70 -11.75 4.55
N GLY A 61 -6.47 -11.53 4.98
CA GLY A 61 -5.41 -12.55 4.91
C GLY A 61 -5.61 -13.68 5.89
N VAL A 62 -6.15 -13.39 7.07
CA VAL A 62 -6.57 -14.40 8.06
C VAL A 62 -7.73 -15.22 7.50
N ALA A 63 -8.79 -14.57 7.01
CA ALA A 63 -9.96 -15.22 6.42
C ALA A 63 -9.57 -16.16 5.26
N ARG A 64 -8.69 -15.70 4.35
CA ARG A 64 -8.17 -16.55 3.28
C ARG A 64 -7.47 -17.80 3.83
N SER A 65 -6.68 -17.67 4.88
CA SER A 65 -5.99 -18.81 5.49
C SER A 65 -6.97 -19.79 6.13
N LEU A 66 -8.02 -19.31 6.77
CA LEU A 66 -9.10 -20.14 7.32
C LEU A 66 -9.88 -20.88 6.21
N ARG A 67 -10.22 -20.21 5.10
CA ARG A 67 -10.89 -20.86 3.95
C ARG A 67 -10.08 -22.03 3.41
N TYR A 68 -8.75 -21.91 3.32
CA TYR A 68 -7.89 -23.04 2.98
C TYR A 68 -7.92 -24.16 4.04
N GLN A 69 -7.93 -23.79 5.32
CA GLN A 69 -8.02 -24.76 6.43
C GLN A 69 -9.36 -25.49 6.43
N TYR A 70 -10.45 -24.81 6.13
CA TYR A 70 -11.80 -25.39 6.01
C TYR A 70 -11.95 -26.25 4.73
N GLY A 71 -11.09 -26.05 3.75
CA GLY A 71 -11.14 -26.74 2.47
C GLY A 71 -12.07 -26.11 1.45
N ASP A 72 -12.54 -24.88 1.70
CA ASP A 72 -13.37 -24.09 0.80
C ASP A 72 -12.55 -23.60 -0.39
N ASP A 73 -11.30 -23.22 -0.16
CA ASP A 73 -10.35 -22.84 -1.20
C ASP A 73 -9.30 -23.93 -1.42
N ARG A 74 -8.86 -24.08 -2.67
CA ARG A 74 -7.83 -25.03 -3.06
C ARG A 74 -6.93 -24.46 -4.15
N GLY A 75 -5.68 -24.89 -4.14
CA GLY A 75 -4.68 -24.45 -5.12
C GLY A 75 -4.15 -23.06 -4.81
N LEU A 76 -3.51 -22.45 -5.77
CA LEU A 76 -2.97 -21.09 -5.66
C LEU A 76 -3.99 -20.08 -6.17
N TYR A 77 -4.41 -19.16 -5.33
CA TYR A 77 -5.20 -18.02 -5.76
C TYR A 77 -4.25 -16.95 -6.31
N VAL A 78 -4.50 -16.54 -7.53
CA VAL A 78 -3.84 -15.39 -8.18
C VAL A 78 -4.93 -14.41 -8.57
N PRO A 79 -4.89 -13.14 -8.10
CA PRO A 79 -5.84 -12.13 -8.52
C PRO A 79 -5.84 -11.99 -10.04
N LYS A 80 -7.01 -11.78 -10.62
CA LYS A 80 -7.10 -11.37 -12.01
C LYS A 80 -6.73 -9.91 -12.11
N THR A 81 -5.89 -9.59 -13.08
CA THR A 81 -5.50 -8.22 -13.37
C THR A 81 -6.04 -7.78 -14.72
N ASN A 82 -6.42 -6.52 -14.82
CA ASN A 82 -6.61 -5.83 -16.08
C ASN A 82 -5.27 -5.27 -16.57
N ASP A 83 -5.17 -5.04 -17.89
CA ASP A 83 -4.01 -4.40 -18.48
C ASP A 83 -3.81 -2.98 -17.92
N ALA A 84 -2.58 -2.48 -17.98
CA ALA A 84 -2.22 -1.16 -17.48
C ALA A 84 -2.84 -0.04 -18.32
N ASP A 85 -3.57 0.85 -17.66
CA ASP A 85 -4.06 2.11 -18.23
C ASP A 85 -3.33 3.34 -17.65
N TRP A 86 -2.46 3.14 -16.66
CA TRP A 86 -1.70 4.19 -15.96
C TRP A 86 -0.21 3.92 -16.00
N THR A 87 0.57 5.00 -16.19
CA THR A 87 2.03 4.93 -16.19
C THR A 87 2.64 5.77 -15.08
N PHE A 88 3.62 5.20 -14.36
CA PHE A 88 4.52 5.91 -13.46
C PHE A 88 5.79 6.27 -14.20
N HIS A 89 6.06 7.55 -14.42
CA HIS A 89 7.34 8.03 -14.92
C HIS A 89 8.29 8.29 -13.76
N VAL A 90 9.44 7.63 -13.77
CA VAL A 90 10.50 7.82 -12.77
C VAL A 90 11.56 8.75 -13.34
N ASP A 91 11.61 9.96 -12.81
CA ASP A 91 12.51 11.03 -13.26
C ASP A 91 13.95 10.84 -12.76
N GLU A 92 14.92 11.38 -13.50
CA GLU A 92 16.35 11.31 -13.13
C GLU A 92 16.72 12.03 -11.83
N THR A 93 15.83 12.91 -11.32
CA THR A 93 16.04 13.66 -10.08
C THR A 93 15.66 12.89 -8.82
N VAL A 94 15.08 11.69 -8.97
CA VAL A 94 14.76 10.83 -7.81
C VAL A 94 16.03 10.56 -7.01
N PRO A 95 16.02 10.74 -5.66
CA PRO A 95 17.20 10.50 -4.85
C PRO A 95 17.64 9.03 -4.87
N GLU A 96 18.95 8.80 -5.04
CA GLU A 96 19.57 7.46 -5.05
C GLU A 96 19.23 6.63 -3.79
N GLY A 97 19.00 7.30 -2.66
CA GLY A 97 18.63 6.65 -1.41
C GLY A 97 17.21 6.06 -1.41
N ARG A 98 16.37 6.36 -2.43
CA ARG A 98 15.01 5.81 -2.57
C ARG A 98 14.61 5.72 -4.05
N PRO A 99 15.31 4.88 -4.83
CA PRO A 99 15.22 4.91 -6.29
C PRO A 99 13.99 4.18 -6.85
N TYR A 100 13.36 3.29 -6.08
CA TYR A 100 12.34 2.38 -6.61
C TYR A 100 10.94 2.82 -6.29
N VAL A 101 10.04 2.62 -7.25
CA VAL A 101 8.59 2.77 -7.11
C VAL A 101 7.88 1.53 -7.65
N THR A 102 6.74 1.21 -7.10
CA THR A 102 5.79 0.22 -7.62
C THR A 102 4.37 0.69 -7.33
N GLY A 103 3.39 0.09 -7.96
CA GLY A 103 2.00 0.43 -7.69
C GLY A 103 1.01 -0.53 -8.35
N ALA A 104 -0.26 -0.22 -8.13
CA ALA A 104 -1.41 -0.87 -8.72
C ALA A 104 -2.60 0.08 -8.70
N ILE A 105 -3.53 -0.10 -9.62
CA ILE A 105 -4.88 0.44 -9.52
C ILE A 105 -5.80 -0.65 -8.97
N VAL A 106 -6.74 -0.29 -8.12
CA VAL A 106 -7.80 -1.20 -7.69
C VAL A 106 -9.14 -0.52 -7.93
N ARG A 107 -9.97 -1.12 -8.79
CA ARG A 107 -11.28 -0.61 -9.20
C ARG A 107 -12.40 -1.27 -8.42
N ASP A 108 -13.48 -0.52 -8.23
CA ASP A 108 -14.75 -1.03 -7.68
C ASP A 108 -14.59 -1.68 -6.29
N VAL A 109 -13.63 -1.23 -5.48
CA VAL A 109 -13.45 -1.77 -4.13
C VAL A 109 -14.64 -1.38 -3.25
N ASN A 110 -15.15 -2.33 -2.49
CA ASN A 110 -16.23 -2.09 -1.54
C ASN A 110 -15.66 -1.67 -0.18
N LEU A 111 -15.46 -0.36 -0.01
CA LEU A 111 -15.04 0.21 1.27
C LEU A 111 -16.26 0.53 2.13
N SER A 112 -16.12 0.27 3.42
CA SER A 112 -16.89 0.82 4.52
C SER A 112 -15.91 1.45 5.51
N GLU A 113 -16.37 2.12 6.53
CA GLU A 113 -15.48 2.63 7.59
C GLU A 113 -14.65 1.50 8.22
N THR A 114 -15.28 0.37 8.55
CA THR A 114 -14.59 -0.80 9.12
C THR A 114 -13.54 -1.39 8.17
N VAL A 115 -13.85 -1.48 6.87
CA VAL A 115 -12.88 -1.97 5.87
C VAL A 115 -11.73 -0.98 5.69
N LEU A 116 -12.01 0.32 5.70
CA LEU A 116 -10.98 1.36 5.63
C LEU A 116 -10.04 1.26 6.84
N ASP A 117 -10.56 1.10 8.05
CA ASP A 117 -9.77 0.92 9.28
C ASP A 117 -8.90 -0.35 9.18
N SER A 118 -9.43 -1.46 8.67
CA SER A 118 -8.65 -2.69 8.43
C SER A 118 -7.50 -2.47 7.45
N ILE A 119 -7.73 -1.73 6.35
CA ILE A 119 -6.68 -1.42 5.37
C ILE A 119 -5.62 -0.46 5.95
N ILE A 120 -6.04 0.53 6.74
CA ILE A 120 -5.11 1.41 7.46
C ILE A 120 -4.27 0.60 8.45
N GLN A 121 -4.88 -0.32 9.20
CA GLN A 121 -4.16 -1.22 10.10
C GLN A 121 -3.13 -2.07 9.32
N LEU A 122 -3.51 -2.68 8.21
CA LEU A 122 -2.61 -3.44 7.35
C LEU A 122 -1.43 -2.59 6.90
N GLN A 123 -1.69 -1.38 6.42
CA GLN A 123 -0.65 -0.43 6.00
C GLN A 123 0.34 -0.13 7.14
N GLU A 124 -0.15 0.18 8.35
CA GLU A 124 0.71 0.48 9.50
C GLU A 124 1.53 -0.75 9.94
N LYS A 125 0.94 -1.95 9.93
CA LYS A 125 1.67 -3.19 10.27
C LYS A 125 2.74 -3.51 9.22
N LEU A 126 2.46 -3.31 7.92
CA LEU A 126 3.44 -3.47 6.84
C LEU A 126 4.55 -2.42 6.93
N HIS A 127 4.23 -1.16 7.22
CA HIS A 127 5.23 -0.12 7.50
C HIS A 127 6.15 -0.51 8.66
N ALA A 128 5.58 -1.04 9.75
CA ALA A 128 6.35 -1.43 10.94
C ALA A 128 7.27 -2.64 10.69
N THR A 129 6.82 -3.60 9.88
CA THR A 129 7.50 -4.89 9.60
C THR A 129 8.40 -4.81 8.37
N MET A 130 7.89 -5.16 7.18
CA MET A 130 8.66 -5.16 5.92
C MET A 130 9.21 -3.79 5.56
N GLY A 131 8.44 -2.74 5.80
CA GLY A 131 8.82 -1.35 5.55
C GLY A 131 9.89 -0.80 6.47
N ARG A 132 10.21 -1.51 7.57
CA ARG A 132 11.17 -1.06 8.61
C ARG A 132 10.90 0.37 9.06
N LYS A 133 9.67 0.64 9.52
CA LYS A 133 9.17 1.97 9.89
C LYS A 133 9.35 2.98 8.76
N ARG A 134 8.94 2.60 7.55
CA ARG A 134 9.02 3.36 6.29
C ARG A 134 10.43 3.56 5.71
N ALA A 135 11.49 3.17 6.43
CA ALA A 135 12.86 3.31 5.93
C ALA A 135 13.13 2.47 4.67
N LYS A 136 12.64 1.22 4.62
CA LYS A 136 12.84 0.32 3.48
C LYS A 136 11.74 0.44 2.44
N ALA A 137 10.49 0.57 2.87
CA ALA A 137 9.34 0.76 2.00
C ALA A 137 8.30 1.67 2.67
N ALA A 138 7.71 2.58 1.92
CA ALA A 138 6.56 3.37 2.32
C ALA A 138 5.41 3.13 1.35
N ILE A 139 4.20 3.17 1.86
CA ILE A 139 2.95 2.88 1.18
C ILE A 139 2.12 4.15 1.15
N GLY A 140 1.61 4.52 -0.01
CA GLY A 140 0.53 5.48 -0.18
C GLY A 140 -0.68 4.80 -0.82
N ILE A 141 -1.85 5.13 -0.32
CA ILE A 141 -3.13 4.74 -0.92
C ILE A 141 -3.91 6.03 -1.15
N HIS A 142 -4.44 6.18 -2.36
CA HIS A 142 -5.05 7.42 -2.82
C HIS A 142 -6.39 7.14 -3.49
N ASP A 143 -7.35 8.03 -3.31
CA ASP A 143 -8.56 8.04 -4.12
C ASP A 143 -8.20 8.41 -5.56
N LEU A 144 -8.32 7.45 -6.48
CA LEU A 144 -7.95 7.60 -7.87
C LEU A 144 -8.81 8.66 -8.58
N THR A 145 -10.06 8.86 -8.14
CA THR A 145 -10.97 9.84 -8.74
C THR A 145 -10.52 11.28 -8.49
N MET A 146 -9.67 11.49 -7.51
CA MET A 146 -9.09 12.79 -7.16
C MET A 146 -7.76 13.07 -7.88
N LEU A 147 -7.23 12.08 -8.61
CA LEU A 147 -6.02 12.22 -9.40
C LEU A 147 -6.36 12.66 -10.83
N LYS A 148 -5.47 13.44 -11.40
CA LYS A 148 -5.54 13.83 -12.79
C LYS A 148 -4.25 13.42 -13.50
N GLY A 149 -4.35 12.37 -14.32
CA GLY A 149 -3.21 11.89 -15.09
C GLY A 149 -2.67 12.97 -16.03
N GLN A 150 -1.37 13.09 -16.11
CA GLN A 150 -0.70 13.93 -17.09
C GLN A 150 -0.80 13.25 -18.44
N PRO A 151 -1.22 13.94 -19.50
CA PRO A 151 -1.08 13.39 -20.84
C PRO A 151 0.42 13.35 -21.17
N TYR A 152 0.95 12.15 -21.36
CA TYR A 152 2.36 11.99 -21.72
C TYR A 152 2.63 12.37 -23.17
N ASP A 153 1.63 12.21 -24.02
CA ASP A 153 1.61 12.66 -25.42
C ASP A 153 0.19 13.05 -25.87
N GLU A 154 0.02 13.45 -27.14
CA GLU A 154 -1.29 13.86 -27.69
C GLU A 154 -2.33 12.72 -27.76
N GLU A 155 -1.92 11.45 -27.52
CA GLU A 155 -2.76 10.24 -27.49
C GLU A 155 -2.81 9.62 -26.09
N GLY A 156 -2.23 10.30 -25.06
CA GLY A 156 -1.67 9.79 -23.84
C GLY A 156 -2.60 9.09 -22.86
N GLU A 157 -2.12 7.96 -22.42
CA GLU A 157 -2.57 7.29 -21.21
C GLU A 157 -2.30 8.17 -19.98
N PRO A 158 -3.15 8.13 -18.93
CA PRO A 158 -2.95 8.92 -17.74
C PRO A 158 -1.64 8.50 -17.02
N SER A 159 -0.86 9.48 -16.63
CA SER A 159 0.42 9.23 -15.97
C SER A 159 0.61 10.05 -14.71
N ILE A 160 1.47 9.57 -13.83
CA ILE A 160 1.99 10.25 -12.66
C ILE A 160 3.51 10.21 -12.67
N THR A 161 4.15 11.17 -12.00
CA THR A 161 5.60 11.28 -12.01
C THR A 161 6.17 11.13 -10.62
N TYR A 162 7.08 10.18 -10.42
CA TYR A 162 7.94 10.07 -9.25
C TYR A 162 9.24 10.82 -9.51
N ARG A 163 9.51 11.87 -8.73
CA ARG A 163 10.68 12.74 -8.92
C ARG A 163 11.22 13.30 -7.62
N GLY A 164 12.42 13.89 -7.68
CA GLY A 164 12.98 14.67 -6.59
C GLY A 164 12.46 16.09 -6.59
N VAL A 165 11.90 16.56 -5.47
CA VAL A 165 11.47 17.95 -5.27
C VAL A 165 12.51 18.73 -4.47
N ASP A 166 12.65 20.03 -4.76
CA ASP A 166 13.40 20.94 -3.89
C ASP A 166 12.71 21.05 -2.54
N PRO A 167 13.43 20.96 -1.40
CA PRO A 167 12.82 21.08 -0.07
C PRO A 167 11.92 22.29 0.13
N GLU A 168 12.28 23.45 -0.44
CA GLU A 168 11.52 24.71 -0.41
C GLU A 168 10.68 24.94 -1.69
N GLY A 169 10.52 23.90 -2.52
CA GLY A 169 9.86 23.97 -3.82
C GLY A 169 8.34 23.95 -3.74
N ASP A 170 7.75 23.03 -4.48
CA ASP A 170 6.30 22.94 -4.62
C ASP A 170 5.59 22.73 -3.29
N ARG A 171 4.38 23.27 -3.19
CA ARG A 171 3.55 23.21 -1.99
C ARG A 171 2.37 22.27 -2.18
N PHE A 172 1.95 21.64 -1.11
CA PHE A 172 0.73 20.83 -1.05
C PHE A 172 0.11 20.91 0.34
N VAL A 173 -1.14 20.53 0.47
CA VAL A 173 -1.80 20.39 1.78
C VAL A 173 -1.57 18.96 2.26
N PRO A 174 -0.77 18.70 3.30
CA PRO A 174 -0.61 17.36 3.87
C PRO A 174 -1.91 16.84 4.48
N LEU A 175 -2.03 15.52 4.64
CA LEU A 175 -3.08 14.93 5.49
C LEU A 175 -3.04 15.56 6.87
N ASP A 176 -4.18 15.72 7.51
CA ASP A 176 -4.36 16.33 8.82
C ASP A 176 -3.95 17.82 8.91
N ALA A 177 -3.76 18.50 7.77
CA ALA A 177 -3.48 19.92 7.71
C ALA A 177 -4.56 20.70 6.93
N ASP A 178 -4.72 22.00 7.26
CA ASP A 178 -5.66 22.91 6.59
C ASP A 178 -4.95 23.91 5.66
N THR A 179 -3.62 23.94 5.68
CA THR A 179 -2.81 24.89 4.92
C THR A 179 -1.74 24.17 4.10
N ASP A 180 -1.41 24.77 2.96
CA ASP A 180 -0.33 24.27 2.13
C ASP A 180 1.04 24.47 2.79
N MET A 181 1.94 23.53 2.58
CA MET A 181 3.30 23.51 3.11
C MET A 181 4.29 23.09 2.03
N THR A 182 5.52 23.58 2.08
CA THR A 182 6.62 22.98 1.34
C THR A 182 7.05 21.65 2.04
N PRO A 183 7.75 20.75 1.35
CA PRO A 183 8.30 19.56 2.00
C PRO A 183 9.17 19.88 3.23
N ALA A 184 9.97 20.94 3.20
CA ALA A 184 10.75 21.39 4.36
C ALA A 184 9.85 21.85 5.51
N GLU A 185 8.81 22.66 5.23
CA GLU A 185 7.86 23.10 6.26
C GLU A 185 7.10 21.91 6.88
N VAL A 186 6.80 20.86 6.09
CA VAL A 186 6.19 19.61 6.61
C VAL A 186 7.12 18.96 7.63
N LEU A 187 8.42 18.84 7.34
CA LEU A 187 9.38 18.22 8.27
C LEU A 187 9.59 19.03 9.55
N GLU A 188 9.37 20.34 9.50
CA GLU A 188 9.58 21.24 10.65
C GLU A 188 8.33 21.47 11.51
N ARG A 189 7.11 21.36 10.92
CA ARG A 189 5.88 21.87 11.56
C ARG A 189 4.74 20.86 11.60
N HIS A 190 4.83 19.78 10.84
CA HIS A 190 3.79 18.75 10.82
C HIS A 190 4.20 17.57 11.70
N ALA A 191 3.34 17.09 12.60
CA ALA A 191 3.68 16.02 13.55
C ALA A 191 4.23 14.74 12.87
N THR A 192 3.61 14.33 11.75
CA THR A 192 4.09 13.21 10.95
C THR A 192 5.41 13.55 10.25
N GLY A 193 5.57 14.79 9.80
CA GLY A 193 6.81 15.30 9.20
C GLY A 193 7.98 15.23 10.18
N GLU A 194 7.82 15.78 11.38
CA GLU A 194 8.83 15.72 12.45
C GLU A 194 9.21 14.27 12.79
N LYS A 195 8.21 13.37 12.86
CA LYS A 195 8.41 11.94 13.19
C LYS A 195 9.30 11.22 12.17
N TYR A 196 9.20 11.56 10.89
CA TYR A 196 9.88 10.86 9.80
C TYR A 196 10.97 11.71 9.11
N ALA A 197 11.31 12.89 9.62
CA ALA A 197 12.32 13.79 9.06
C ALA A 197 13.66 13.11 8.79
N ASP A 198 14.11 12.25 9.71
CA ASP A 198 15.39 11.55 9.60
C ASP A 198 15.51 10.65 8.35
N LEU A 199 14.37 10.21 7.81
CA LEU A 199 14.35 9.32 6.62
C LEU A 199 14.77 10.04 5.33
N VAL A 200 14.66 11.35 5.29
CA VAL A 200 14.98 12.19 4.13
C VAL A 200 16.09 13.21 4.39
N ALA A 201 16.57 13.31 5.62
CA ALA A 201 17.54 14.33 6.07
C ALA A 201 18.86 14.34 5.28
N SER A 202 19.25 13.22 4.66
CA SER A 202 20.47 13.11 3.86
C SER A 202 20.29 13.44 2.38
N PHE A 203 19.06 13.68 1.92
CA PHE A 203 18.76 13.90 0.52
C PHE A 203 18.85 15.39 0.17
N GLU A 204 19.45 15.70 -0.97
CA GLU A 204 19.47 17.07 -1.53
C GLU A 204 18.10 17.45 -2.11
N ARG A 205 17.42 16.47 -2.70
CA ARG A 205 16.03 16.56 -3.17
C ARG A 205 15.21 15.52 -2.46
N TYR A 206 13.97 15.85 -2.11
CA TYR A 206 13.09 14.92 -1.44
C TYR A 206 12.25 14.13 -2.46
N PRO A 207 12.02 12.81 -2.22
CA PRO A 207 11.17 12.04 -3.12
C PRO A 207 9.74 12.55 -3.06
N ALA A 208 9.10 12.66 -4.22
CA ALA A 208 7.75 13.22 -4.33
C ALA A 208 7.02 12.65 -5.56
N ILE A 209 5.69 12.53 -5.45
CA ILE A 209 4.84 12.02 -6.53
C ILE A 209 3.86 13.11 -6.94
N TYR A 210 3.73 13.27 -8.25
CA TYR A 210 2.97 14.32 -8.92
C TYR A 210 1.97 13.75 -9.91
N ASP A 211 0.83 14.41 -9.97
CA ASP A 211 -0.09 14.34 -11.11
C ASP A 211 -0.11 15.70 -11.86
N GLU A 212 -1.05 15.91 -12.79
CA GLU A 212 -1.19 17.18 -13.51
C GLU A 212 -1.50 18.38 -12.60
N LEU A 213 -2.14 18.14 -11.45
CA LEU A 213 -2.51 19.17 -10.49
C LEU A 213 -1.37 19.54 -9.53
N GLY A 214 -0.29 18.76 -9.50
CA GLY A 214 0.88 19.01 -8.67
C GLY A 214 1.21 17.91 -7.69
N LEU A 215 2.02 18.23 -6.68
CA LEU A 215 2.47 17.34 -5.63
C LEU A 215 1.28 16.79 -4.83
N PHE A 216 1.16 15.46 -4.74
CA PHE A 216 0.10 14.82 -3.95
C PHE A 216 0.61 13.76 -2.95
N SER A 217 1.86 13.31 -3.07
CA SER A 217 2.49 12.41 -2.10
C SER A 217 3.95 12.79 -1.86
N PHE A 218 4.34 12.85 -0.59
CA PHE A 218 5.71 13.08 -0.13
C PHE A 218 6.23 11.83 0.60
N PRO A 219 6.56 10.74 -0.12
CA PRO A 219 7.10 9.54 0.51
C PRO A 219 8.53 9.77 1.04
N PRO A 220 8.93 9.11 2.13
CA PRO A 220 8.16 8.19 2.97
C PRO A 220 7.39 8.89 4.09
N VAL A 221 7.13 10.18 3.98
CA VAL A 221 6.67 11.05 5.07
C VAL A 221 5.15 11.09 5.15
N ILE A 222 4.47 11.68 4.16
CA ILE A 222 3.04 11.93 4.24
C ILE A 222 2.39 12.12 2.86
N ASN A 223 1.14 11.69 2.72
CA ASN A 223 0.31 11.95 1.54
C ASN A 223 -0.36 13.33 1.64
N GLY A 224 -0.80 13.84 0.50
CA GLY A 224 -1.60 15.06 0.41
C GLY A 224 -3.09 14.78 0.71
N ARG A 225 -3.73 15.74 1.36
CA ARG A 225 -5.17 15.70 1.71
C ARG A 225 -6.07 15.58 0.47
N ARG A 226 -5.66 16.14 -0.67
CA ARG A 226 -6.46 16.11 -1.90
C ARG A 226 -6.85 14.71 -2.35
N THR A 227 -6.02 13.73 -2.08
CA THR A 227 -6.19 12.34 -2.52
C THR A 227 -6.49 11.39 -1.37
N GLU A 228 -6.98 11.93 -0.26
CA GLU A 228 -7.39 11.15 0.91
C GLU A 228 -8.45 10.11 0.54
N VAL A 229 -8.30 8.92 1.07
CA VAL A 229 -9.25 7.82 0.87
C VAL A 229 -10.32 7.90 1.95
N GLU A 230 -11.57 7.86 1.53
CA GLU A 230 -12.75 7.86 2.39
C GLU A 230 -13.56 6.56 2.19
N ALA A 231 -14.50 6.28 3.07
CA ALA A 231 -15.35 5.08 2.98
C ALA A 231 -16.18 5.00 1.68
N GLU A 232 -16.42 6.13 1.02
CA GLU A 232 -17.09 6.22 -0.27
C GLU A 232 -16.16 6.03 -1.49
N SER A 233 -14.85 6.06 -1.29
CA SER A 233 -13.89 5.82 -2.37
C SER A 233 -14.08 4.42 -2.95
N ARG A 234 -13.99 4.29 -4.27
CA ARG A 234 -14.21 3.02 -4.99
C ARG A 234 -13.02 2.60 -5.83
N ASP A 235 -12.34 3.58 -6.39
CA ASP A 235 -11.16 3.38 -7.23
C ASP A 235 -9.94 3.92 -6.49
N LEU A 236 -8.94 3.09 -6.31
CA LEU A 236 -7.75 3.42 -5.54
C LEU A 236 -6.49 3.35 -6.40
N LEU A 237 -5.59 4.30 -6.21
CA LEU A 237 -4.20 4.16 -6.59
C LEU A 237 -3.40 3.70 -5.36
N ILE A 238 -2.66 2.62 -5.51
CA ILE A 238 -1.68 2.15 -4.54
C ILE A 238 -0.31 2.51 -5.08
N GLU A 239 0.49 3.22 -4.31
CA GLU A 239 1.88 3.50 -4.62
C GLU A 239 2.80 3.07 -3.48
N LEU A 240 3.95 2.56 -3.83
CA LEU A 240 5.01 2.28 -2.86
C LEU A 240 6.34 2.79 -3.40
N THR A 241 7.08 3.45 -2.53
CA THR A 241 8.46 3.82 -2.82
C THR A 241 9.40 3.11 -1.86
N GLY A 242 10.61 2.82 -2.29
CA GLY A 242 11.53 2.10 -1.43
C GLY A 242 12.98 2.07 -1.89
N THR A 243 13.77 1.41 -1.05
CA THR A 243 15.19 1.16 -1.25
C THR A 243 15.47 -0.23 -1.85
N ASP A 244 14.43 -1.04 -2.07
CA ASP A 244 14.52 -2.42 -2.53
C ASP A 244 13.23 -2.80 -3.28
N GLN A 245 13.36 -3.03 -4.58
CA GLN A 245 12.22 -3.33 -5.47
C GLN A 245 11.45 -4.57 -5.02
N TRP A 246 12.16 -5.64 -4.67
CA TRP A 246 11.54 -6.89 -4.21
C TRP A 246 10.60 -6.64 -3.01
N THR A 247 11.04 -5.82 -2.06
CA THR A 247 10.24 -5.52 -0.86
C THR A 247 8.98 -4.75 -1.20
N ILE A 248 9.06 -3.70 -2.03
CA ILE A 248 7.89 -2.90 -2.39
C ILE A 248 6.91 -3.70 -3.25
N ASP A 249 7.38 -4.51 -4.18
CA ASP A 249 6.53 -5.37 -5.00
C ASP A 249 5.75 -6.39 -4.15
N HIS A 250 6.39 -7.01 -3.15
CA HIS A 250 5.72 -7.96 -2.27
C HIS A 250 4.71 -7.29 -1.34
N ILE A 251 5.00 -6.09 -0.83
CA ILE A 251 4.03 -5.32 -0.04
C ILE A 251 2.83 -4.93 -0.92
N CYS A 252 3.07 -4.46 -2.15
CA CYS A 252 2.02 -4.14 -3.11
C CYS A 252 1.11 -5.34 -3.35
N ASN A 253 1.69 -6.52 -3.59
CA ASN A 253 0.94 -7.75 -3.77
C ASN A 253 0.05 -8.09 -2.56
N ILE A 254 0.56 -7.94 -1.33
CA ILE A 254 -0.22 -8.18 -0.10
C ILE A 254 -1.44 -7.26 -0.04
N ILE A 255 -1.26 -5.96 -0.33
CA ILE A 255 -2.36 -4.99 -0.33
C ILE A 255 -3.38 -5.32 -1.43
N CYS A 256 -2.92 -5.64 -2.63
CA CYS A 256 -3.80 -6.06 -3.73
C CYS A 256 -4.62 -7.31 -3.38
N TYR A 257 -4.02 -8.28 -2.68
CA TYR A 257 -4.75 -9.45 -2.18
C TYR A 257 -5.84 -9.09 -1.17
N ALA A 258 -5.58 -8.17 -0.25
CA ALA A 258 -6.55 -7.71 0.73
C ALA A 258 -7.72 -6.98 0.04
N LEU A 259 -7.42 -6.02 -0.84
CA LEU A 259 -8.44 -5.26 -1.57
C LEU A 259 -9.26 -6.12 -2.55
N SER A 260 -8.63 -7.13 -3.16
CA SER A 260 -9.34 -8.11 -4.01
C SER A 260 -10.35 -8.94 -3.21
N ALA A 261 -10.08 -9.24 -1.93
CA ALA A 261 -11.03 -9.90 -1.05
C ALA A 261 -12.26 -9.03 -0.72
N ARG A 262 -12.15 -7.72 -0.90
CA ARG A 262 -13.22 -6.72 -0.76
C ARG A 262 -13.92 -6.38 -2.08
N GLY A 263 -13.77 -7.24 -3.08
CA GLY A 263 -14.41 -7.12 -4.39
C GLY A 263 -13.64 -6.27 -5.39
N GLY A 264 -12.53 -5.66 -5.00
CA GLY A 264 -11.70 -4.84 -5.88
C GLY A 264 -11.12 -5.63 -7.06
N THR A 265 -11.16 -5.03 -8.24
CA THR A 265 -10.49 -5.54 -9.43
C THR A 265 -9.14 -4.87 -9.58
N VAL A 266 -8.07 -5.66 -9.54
CA VAL A 266 -6.70 -5.15 -9.67
C VAL A 266 -6.41 -4.84 -11.13
N GLU A 267 -5.80 -3.69 -11.39
CA GLU A 267 -5.34 -3.22 -12.69
C GLU A 267 -3.84 -2.95 -12.60
N GLU A 268 -3.11 -3.41 -13.59
CA GLU A 268 -1.67 -3.19 -13.68
C GLU A 268 -1.34 -1.71 -13.91
N VAL A 269 -0.13 -1.32 -13.56
CA VAL A 269 0.46 -0.04 -13.93
C VAL A 269 1.79 -0.29 -14.64
N GLU A 270 2.10 0.53 -15.62
CA GLU A 270 3.42 0.55 -16.23
C GLU A 270 4.33 1.50 -15.45
N ILE A 271 5.59 1.14 -15.28
CA ILE A 271 6.59 1.97 -14.59
C ILE A 271 7.75 2.16 -15.53
N GLU A 272 7.99 3.39 -15.94
CA GLU A 272 9.04 3.76 -16.86
C GLU A 272 10.13 4.57 -16.16
N TYR A 273 11.34 4.02 -16.13
CA TYR A 273 12.51 4.70 -15.60
C TYR A 273 13.17 5.55 -16.69
N HIS A 274 13.45 6.83 -16.38
CA HIS A 274 14.27 7.67 -17.24
C HIS A 274 15.59 6.98 -17.57
N SER A 275 16.14 7.20 -18.76
CA SER A 275 17.29 6.48 -19.30
C SER A 275 18.51 6.47 -18.39
N ALA A 276 18.76 7.53 -17.62
CA ALA A 276 19.85 7.59 -16.65
C ALA A 276 19.61 6.68 -15.44
N ALA A 277 18.37 6.70 -14.89
CA ALA A 277 17.96 5.82 -13.80
C ALA A 277 17.85 4.36 -14.26
N ALA A 278 17.45 4.12 -15.51
CA ALA A 278 17.38 2.78 -16.10
C ALA A 278 18.74 2.10 -16.25
N ALA A 279 19.83 2.85 -16.43
CA ALA A 279 21.16 2.29 -16.62
C ALA A 279 21.66 1.55 -15.37
N ASP A 280 21.24 1.99 -14.18
CA ASP A 280 21.63 1.40 -12.89
C ASP A 280 20.52 0.50 -12.29
N ASN A 281 19.37 0.38 -12.97
CA ASN A 281 18.26 -0.44 -12.52
C ASN A 281 18.41 -1.89 -13.01
N GLU A 282 18.72 -2.81 -12.08
CA GLU A 282 18.84 -4.25 -12.37
C GLU A 282 17.54 -4.91 -12.87
N TYR A 283 16.38 -4.27 -12.67
CA TYR A 283 15.05 -4.76 -13.07
C TYR A 283 14.64 -4.29 -14.48
N GLY A 284 15.42 -3.40 -15.12
CA GLY A 284 15.17 -2.87 -16.46
C GLY A 284 14.56 -1.47 -16.48
N ALA A 285 14.35 -0.95 -17.68
CA ALA A 285 13.83 0.40 -17.89
C ALA A 285 12.30 0.48 -17.72
N THR A 286 11.59 -0.59 -18.03
CA THR A 286 10.13 -0.66 -17.96
C THR A 286 9.70 -1.88 -17.17
N LEU A 287 8.78 -1.68 -16.23
CA LEU A 287 8.18 -2.73 -15.41
C LEU A 287 6.67 -2.65 -15.53
N VAL A 288 5.99 -3.80 -15.44
CA VAL A 288 4.54 -3.88 -15.27
C VAL A 288 4.25 -4.46 -13.89
N ARG A 289 3.41 -3.82 -13.11
CA ARG A 289 3.10 -4.20 -11.74
C ARG A 289 1.58 -4.05 -11.45
N PRO A 290 1.02 -4.81 -10.48
CA PRO A 290 1.69 -5.80 -9.65
C PRO A 290 2.04 -7.09 -10.43
N ASP A 291 3.09 -7.80 -10.00
CA ASP A 291 3.48 -9.09 -10.55
C ASP A 291 3.16 -10.20 -9.53
N PHE A 292 2.15 -10.99 -9.82
CA PHE A 292 1.75 -12.14 -9.01
C PHE A 292 2.38 -13.45 -9.48
N SER A 293 3.36 -13.39 -10.36
CA SER A 293 4.03 -14.59 -10.84
C SER A 293 4.73 -15.32 -9.70
N VAL A 294 4.51 -16.64 -9.64
CA VAL A 294 5.18 -17.49 -8.66
C VAL A 294 6.46 -18.01 -9.29
N SER A 295 7.60 -17.59 -8.78
CA SER A 295 8.88 -18.19 -9.17
C SER A 295 8.93 -19.64 -8.67
N THR A 296 8.88 -20.59 -9.60
CA THR A 296 9.12 -22.02 -9.33
C THR A 296 10.61 -22.38 -9.33
N LYS A 297 11.50 -21.41 -9.14
CA LYS A 297 12.92 -21.72 -8.96
C LYS A 297 13.09 -22.46 -7.63
N GLN A 298 13.21 -23.76 -7.75
CA GLN A 298 13.67 -24.66 -6.70
C GLN A 298 15.18 -24.46 -6.45
#